data_d08c24342d9a0748c4e9501ca606df09
#
_entry.id   d08c24342d9a0748c4e9501ca606df09
#
_cell.length_a   1.000
_cell.length_b   1.000
_cell.length_c   1.000
_cell.angle_alpha   90.00
_cell.angle_beta   90.00
_cell.angle_gamma   90.00
#
_symmetry.space_group_name_H-M   'P 1'
#
loop_
_entity.id
_entity.type
_entity.pdbx_description
1 polymer ?
#
loop_
_entity_poly.entity_id
_entity_poly.type
_entity_poly.pdbx_seq_one_letter_code
_entity_poly.pdbx_strand_id
1 'polypeptide(L)'
;MTVSVIPQYKPLIAEFKDIDKLSSADFEIFVRDLFVASGWTDAEITQTGKEFKHGDGGVDIFAWKGRRKFAIEVKQRQLGTTVDVKALNQLVTGATLANVTYKILVTNSWFTSEVKARALRLGVELIDRDELQNLWVIKHSEIGRDIKPRTYQQDVINEALALHAAGKSKLLIEMATGLGKTYTVAHLIKRLIQQNSRRPRVLFLAHQVEILLQSVTAFKNVLGIGNYSFSACFGGTHPEETDFVFASFDTLYSKLDELSAGAFDYVIVDEAHHTLAKTYSAVVSLFQPQLLIGLTATPYRTDNRDVVSFFGGADGHIGKFDLVWALKNKKLAFPKYLVLLDDLDQDKIDQLESGLSLSDIDKLLFLHKKDHEIVRLINKTVTEQGIEDVKGIIFCRNIQHMNHLIAFFEPGTATLVHSKMYDQCQRRM
;
A
#
# COMPACT_ATOMS: atom_id res chain seq x y z
N MET A 1 12.62 18.27 -43.15
CA MET A 1 12.47 18.09 -41.69
C MET A 1 11.44 19.10 -41.22
N THR A 2 10.18 18.70 -41.12
CA THR A 2 9.07 19.55 -40.68
C THR A 2 9.01 19.41 -39.16
N VAL A 3 9.48 20.42 -38.43
CA VAL A 3 9.29 20.52 -37.01
C VAL A 3 7.81 20.77 -36.79
N SER A 4 7.09 19.75 -36.33
CA SER A 4 5.71 19.93 -35.86
C SER A 4 5.78 20.76 -34.56
N VAL A 5 5.34 22.01 -34.69
CA VAL A 5 5.12 22.88 -33.54
C VAL A 5 4.00 22.26 -32.70
N ILE A 6 4.36 21.64 -31.57
CA ILE A 6 3.38 21.23 -30.57
C ILE A 6 2.74 22.54 -30.07
N PRO A 7 1.40 22.70 -30.14
CA PRO A 7 0.74 23.89 -29.62
C PRO A 7 1.17 24.10 -28.15
N GLN A 8 1.64 25.29 -27.82
CA GLN A 8 1.88 25.67 -26.43
C GLN A 8 0.52 25.64 -25.70
N TYR A 9 0.30 24.57 -24.96
CA TYR A 9 -0.94 24.35 -24.23
C TYR A 9 -0.98 25.26 -23.00
N LYS A 10 -1.98 26.12 -22.93
CA LYS A 10 -2.31 26.88 -21.71
C LYS A 10 -2.76 25.87 -20.67
N PRO A 11 -2.19 25.83 -19.45
CA PRO A 11 -2.63 24.87 -18.46
C PRO A 11 -4.12 24.99 -18.21
N LEU A 12 -4.87 23.87 -18.36
CA LEU A 12 -6.31 23.80 -18.16
C LEU A 12 -6.75 24.15 -16.73
N ILE A 13 -5.83 24.02 -15.78
CA ILE A 13 -6.08 24.27 -14.36
C ILE A 13 -4.96 25.08 -13.75
N ALA A 14 -5.31 25.96 -12.82
CA ALA A 14 -4.36 26.77 -12.05
C ALA A 14 -3.94 26.04 -10.74
N GLU A 15 -4.89 25.36 -10.11
CA GLU A 15 -4.67 24.60 -8.88
C GLU A 15 -5.14 23.16 -9.07
N PHE A 16 -4.50 22.21 -8.39
CA PHE A 16 -4.83 20.78 -8.54
C PHE A 16 -6.32 20.47 -8.26
N LYS A 17 -6.93 21.14 -7.29
CA LYS A 17 -8.37 20.97 -6.99
C LYS A 17 -9.31 21.29 -8.17
N ASP A 18 -8.84 22.04 -9.18
CA ASP A 18 -9.65 22.38 -10.33
C ASP A 18 -9.87 21.19 -11.28
N ILE A 19 -9.17 20.07 -11.10
CA ILE A 19 -9.42 18.83 -11.87
C ILE A 19 -10.85 18.34 -11.74
N ASP A 20 -11.53 18.64 -10.65
CA ASP A 20 -12.91 18.22 -10.40
C ASP A 20 -13.93 18.99 -11.24
N LYS A 21 -13.53 20.14 -11.80
CA LYS A 21 -14.36 20.99 -12.65
C LYS A 21 -14.20 20.69 -14.14
N LEU A 22 -13.23 19.86 -14.53
CA LEU A 22 -12.98 19.50 -15.90
C LEU A 22 -14.13 18.66 -16.46
N SER A 23 -14.39 18.75 -17.77
CA SER A 23 -15.16 17.73 -18.48
C SER A 23 -14.35 16.43 -18.59
N SER A 24 -14.99 15.30 -18.88
CA SER A 24 -14.26 14.03 -19.09
C SER A 24 -13.19 14.16 -20.17
N ALA A 25 -13.50 14.81 -21.29
CA ALA A 25 -12.55 15.05 -22.39
C ALA A 25 -11.37 15.95 -21.94
N ASP A 26 -11.63 17.02 -21.18
CA ASP A 26 -10.57 17.88 -20.67
C ASP A 26 -9.71 17.16 -19.63
N PHE A 27 -10.30 16.25 -18.86
CA PHE A 27 -9.55 15.44 -17.90
C PHE A 27 -8.64 14.42 -18.61
N GLU A 28 -9.07 13.81 -19.72
CA GLU A 28 -8.22 12.98 -20.56
C GLU A 28 -7.01 13.77 -21.13
N ILE A 29 -7.27 14.99 -21.63
CA ILE A 29 -6.21 15.90 -22.09
C ILE A 29 -5.26 16.24 -20.95
N PHE A 30 -5.79 16.57 -19.78
CA PHE A 30 -4.98 16.87 -18.60
C PHE A 30 -4.07 15.69 -18.21
N VAL A 31 -4.61 14.47 -18.17
CA VAL A 31 -3.86 13.27 -17.87
C VAL A 31 -2.76 13.03 -18.91
N ARG A 32 -3.09 13.11 -20.21
CA ARG A 32 -2.10 13.00 -21.29
C ARG A 32 -0.94 13.99 -21.10
N ASP A 33 -1.24 15.26 -20.85
CA ASP A 33 -0.24 16.31 -20.71
C ASP A 33 0.63 16.13 -19.46
N LEU A 34 0.03 15.56 -18.41
CA LEU A 34 0.75 15.22 -17.19
C LEU A 34 1.75 14.09 -17.43
N PHE A 35 1.36 13.07 -18.20
CA PHE A 35 2.26 11.98 -18.60
C PHE A 35 3.39 12.47 -19.49
N VAL A 36 3.09 13.29 -20.51
CA VAL A 36 4.11 13.89 -21.38
C VAL A 36 5.11 14.70 -20.57
N ALA A 37 4.64 15.54 -19.63
CA ALA A 37 5.52 16.31 -18.75
C ALA A 37 6.36 15.43 -17.80
N SER A 38 5.93 14.19 -17.57
CA SER A 38 6.66 13.18 -16.78
C SER A 38 7.58 12.30 -17.64
N GLY A 39 7.88 12.70 -18.87
CA GLY A 39 8.83 12.03 -19.77
C GLY A 39 8.25 10.85 -20.56
N TRP A 40 6.91 10.81 -20.75
CA TRP A 40 6.27 9.88 -21.66
C TRP A 40 6.27 10.46 -23.09
N THR A 41 6.35 9.60 -24.08
CA THR A 41 6.35 9.97 -25.51
C THR A 41 5.13 9.42 -26.23
N ASP A 42 4.83 10.01 -27.40
CA ASP A 42 3.77 9.56 -28.29
C ASP A 42 2.42 9.29 -27.58
N ALA A 43 2.05 10.19 -26.66
CA ALA A 43 0.80 10.11 -25.92
C ALA A 43 -0.37 10.63 -26.80
N GLU A 44 -1.17 9.70 -27.34
CA GLU A 44 -2.27 9.98 -28.25
C GLU A 44 -3.61 9.62 -27.60
N ILE A 45 -4.61 10.54 -27.71
CA ILE A 45 -5.99 10.29 -27.30
C ILE A 45 -6.71 9.53 -28.40
N THR A 46 -7.32 8.39 -28.09
CA THR A 46 -7.89 7.46 -29.07
C THR A 46 -9.09 8.02 -29.83
N GLN A 47 -9.91 8.89 -29.21
CA GLN A 47 -11.08 9.51 -29.86
C GLN A 47 -10.70 10.50 -30.96
N THR A 48 -9.46 10.97 -31.00
CA THR A 48 -8.94 11.88 -32.01
C THR A 48 -8.13 11.18 -33.13
N GLY A 49 -7.74 9.90 -32.89
CA GLY A 49 -6.90 9.11 -33.79
C GLY A 49 -7.72 8.39 -34.89
N LYS A 50 -7.15 8.29 -36.12
CA LYS A 50 -7.81 7.72 -37.31
C LYS A 50 -8.00 6.19 -37.29
N GLU A 51 -7.52 5.46 -36.28
CA GLU A 51 -7.44 3.99 -36.32
C GLU A 51 -8.62 3.23 -35.70
N PHE A 52 -9.49 3.86 -34.89
CA PHE A 52 -10.62 3.15 -34.27
C PHE A 52 -11.98 3.81 -34.66
N LYS A 53 -12.59 3.31 -35.73
CA LYS A 53 -13.91 3.76 -36.19
C LYS A 53 -15.13 3.18 -35.46
N HIS A 54 -14.92 2.23 -34.52
CA HIS A 54 -16.02 1.58 -33.75
C HIS A 54 -15.63 1.36 -32.32
N GLY A 55 -16.04 2.25 -31.42
CA GLY A 55 -15.98 2.13 -29.96
C GLY A 55 -14.57 1.80 -29.46
N ASP A 56 -13.96 2.72 -28.82
CA ASP A 56 -12.56 2.69 -28.30
C ASP A 56 -12.20 1.52 -27.37
N GLY A 57 -13.08 0.55 -27.22
CA GLY A 57 -12.85 -0.69 -26.47
C GLY A 57 -12.44 -0.49 -25.00
N GLY A 58 -12.51 0.75 -24.49
CA GLY A 58 -12.10 1.08 -23.12
C GLY A 58 -10.63 1.44 -22.98
N VAL A 59 -10.03 2.11 -23.96
CA VAL A 59 -8.70 2.73 -23.88
C VAL A 59 -8.81 4.18 -24.36
N ASP A 60 -8.54 5.14 -23.51
CA ASP A 60 -8.64 6.57 -23.80
C ASP A 60 -7.33 7.15 -24.36
N ILE A 61 -6.17 6.63 -23.91
CA ILE A 61 -4.85 7.13 -24.31
C ILE A 61 -3.91 5.97 -24.59
N PHE A 62 -3.16 6.03 -25.69
CA PHE A 62 -1.93 5.25 -25.85
C PHE A 62 -0.72 6.14 -25.62
N ALA A 63 0.27 5.64 -24.88
CA ALA A 63 1.50 6.37 -24.60
C ALA A 63 2.69 5.42 -24.47
N TRP A 64 3.90 5.94 -24.65
CA TRP A 64 5.13 5.18 -24.54
C TRP A 64 5.98 5.68 -23.39
N LYS A 65 6.60 4.75 -22.66
CA LYS A 65 7.68 5.04 -21.72
C LYS A 65 8.89 4.15 -22.05
N GLY A 66 9.92 4.75 -22.60
CA GLY A 66 11.03 4.03 -23.20
C GLY A 66 10.56 3.14 -24.35
N ARG A 67 10.75 1.82 -24.26
CA ARG A 67 10.33 0.84 -25.28
C ARG A 67 8.96 0.21 -25.02
N ARG A 68 8.25 0.62 -23.96
CA ARG A 68 6.97 0.02 -23.54
C ARG A 68 5.81 0.86 -23.99
N LYS A 69 4.84 0.24 -24.68
CA LYS A 69 3.55 0.85 -25.02
C LYS A 69 2.54 0.55 -23.91
N PHE A 70 1.80 1.57 -23.53
CA PHE A 70 0.77 1.50 -22.48
C PHE A 70 -0.60 1.83 -23.05
N ALA A 71 -1.62 1.10 -22.59
CA ALA A 71 -3.02 1.41 -22.76
C ALA A 71 -3.52 2.06 -21.47
N ILE A 72 -4.11 3.24 -21.57
CA ILE A 72 -4.51 4.05 -20.43
C ILE A 72 -6.01 4.35 -20.56
N GLU A 73 -6.76 4.00 -19.53
CA GLU A 73 -8.17 4.37 -19.35
C GLU A 73 -8.27 5.47 -18.31
N VAL A 74 -9.06 6.49 -18.58
CA VAL A 74 -9.21 7.67 -17.73
C VAL A 74 -10.66 7.78 -17.25
N LYS A 75 -10.89 7.81 -15.96
CA LYS A 75 -12.23 7.90 -15.36
C LYS A 75 -12.35 9.11 -14.47
N GLN A 76 -13.01 10.14 -14.97
CA GLN A 76 -13.42 11.26 -14.14
C GLN A 76 -14.63 10.85 -13.29
N ARG A 77 -14.64 11.26 -12.04
CA ARG A 77 -15.71 11.01 -11.07
C ARG A 77 -16.03 12.27 -10.28
N GLN A 78 -17.25 12.36 -9.77
CA GLN A 78 -17.58 13.37 -8.78
C GLN A 78 -16.77 13.11 -7.49
N LEU A 79 -16.34 14.18 -6.84
CA LEU A 79 -15.61 14.11 -5.58
C LEU A 79 -16.40 13.29 -4.53
N GLY A 80 -15.73 12.36 -3.86
CA GLY A 80 -16.36 11.45 -2.88
C GLY A 80 -16.95 10.16 -3.47
N THR A 81 -16.96 9.99 -4.81
CA THR A 81 -17.32 8.71 -5.43
C THR A 81 -16.08 7.90 -5.79
N THR A 82 -16.22 6.59 -5.94
CA THR A 82 -15.11 5.69 -6.28
C THR A 82 -15.28 5.09 -7.68
N VAL A 83 -14.19 4.61 -8.27
CA VAL A 83 -14.22 3.86 -9.53
C VAL A 83 -14.54 2.40 -9.24
N ASP A 84 -15.40 1.81 -10.06
CA ASP A 84 -15.84 0.43 -9.98
C ASP A 84 -15.02 -0.54 -10.86
N VAL A 85 -15.28 -1.83 -10.71
CA VAL A 85 -14.61 -2.91 -11.46
C VAL A 85 -14.93 -2.86 -12.96
N LYS A 86 -16.02 -2.22 -13.37
CA LYS A 86 -16.41 -2.14 -14.79
C LYS A 86 -15.37 -1.38 -15.62
N ALA A 87 -14.83 -0.27 -15.09
CA ALA A 87 -13.78 0.50 -15.76
C ALA A 87 -12.50 -0.35 -15.95
N LEU A 88 -12.13 -1.13 -14.93
CA LEU A 88 -10.99 -2.04 -15.02
C LEU A 88 -11.17 -3.11 -16.12
N ASN A 89 -12.35 -3.71 -16.20
CA ASN A 89 -12.65 -4.71 -17.22
C ASN A 89 -12.63 -4.11 -18.63
N GLN A 90 -13.12 -2.88 -18.80
CA GLN A 90 -13.07 -2.15 -20.07
C GLN A 90 -11.63 -1.97 -20.53
N LEU A 91 -10.76 -1.45 -19.68
CA LEU A 91 -9.34 -1.28 -19.97
C LEU A 91 -8.65 -2.59 -20.38
N VAL A 92 -8.89 -3.67 -19.61
CA VAL A 92 -8.27 -4.98 -19.91
C VAL A 92 -8.72 -5.50 -21.27
N THR A 93 -10.02 -5.38 -21.60
CA THR A 93 -10.56 -5.79 -22.89
C THR A 93 -9.95 -4.96 -24.02
N GLY A 94 -9.95 -3.63 -23.91
CA GLY A 94 -9.40 -2.73 -24.92
C GLY A 94 -7.90 -2.92 -25.14
N ALA A 95 -7.14 -3.06 -24.07
CA ALA A 95 -5.71 -3.33 -24.16
C ALA A 95 -5.40 -4.67 -24.85
N THR A 96 -6.20 -5.71 -24.58
CA THR A 96 -6.09 -7.02 -25.24
C THR A 96 -6.38 -6.92 -26.73
N LEU A 97 -7.45 -6.22 -27.12
CA LEU A 97 -7.80 -5.99 -28.53
C LEU A 97 -6.72 -5.19 -29.27
N ALA A 98 -6.08 -4.23 -28.59
CA ALA A 98 -4.98 -3.43 -29.13
C ALA A 98 -3.60 -4.14 -29.05
N ASN A 99 -3.54 -5.37 -28.55
CA ASN A 99 -2.31 -6.12 -28.31
C ASN A 99 -1.27 -5.35 -27.47
N VAL A 100 -1.75 -4.69 -26.39
CA VAL A 100 -0.93 -3.90 -25.46
C VAL A 100 -0.90 -4.58 -24.10
N THR A 101 0.29 -4.91 -23.62
CA THR A 101 0.49 -5.63 -22.36
C THR A 101 0.35 -4.70 -21.14
N TYR A 102 0.90 -3.48 -21.21
CA TYR A 102 0.96 -2.57 -20.07
C TYR A 102 -0.31 -1.72 -20.01
N LYS A 103 -0.94 -1.67 -18.84
CA LYS A 103 -2.25 -1.08 -18.63
C LYS A 103 -2.23 -0.15 -17.43
N ILE A 104 -2.82 1.04 -17.56
CA ILE A 104 -2.97 2.03 -16.49
C ILE A 104 -4.42 2.51 -16.44
N LEU A 105 -5.03 2.47 -15.25
CA LEU A 105 -6.32 3.07 -14.96
C LEU A 105 -6.13 4.32 -14.11
N VAL A 106 -6.60 5.46 -14.60
CA VAL A 106 -6.40 6.78 -13.97
C VAL A 106 -7.73 7.37 -13.52
N THR A 107 -7.77 8.01 -12.36
CA THR A 107 -8.97 8.73 -11.89
C THR A 107 -8.62 9.98 -11.06
N ASN A 108 -9.50 10.99 -11.08
CA ASN A 108 -9.47 12.12 -10.14
C ASN A 108 -10.06 11.79 -8.75
N SER A 109 -10.44 10.54 -8.52
CA SER A 109 -11.04 10.05 -7.28
C SER A 109 -10.21 8.89 -6.70
N TRP A 110 -10.83 7.97 -5.98
CA TRP A 110 -10.17 6.82 -5.37
C TRP A 110 -10.73 5.50 -5.89
N PHE A 111 -9.94 4.44 -5.77
CA PHE A 111 -10.36 3.08 -6.09
C PHE A 111 -10.80 2.34 -4.83
N THR A 112 -11.83 1.51 -4.97
CA THR A 112 -12.21 0.58 -3.90
C THR A 112 -11.11 -0.46 -3.66
N SER A 113 -11.11 -1.07 -2.48
CA SER A 113 -10.17 -2.16 -2.16
C SER A 113 -10.30 -3.34 -3.13
N GLU A 114 -11.53 -3.63 -3.59
CA GLU A 114 -11.79 -4.65 -4.60
C GLU A 114 -11.11 -4.32 -5.93
N VAL A 115 -11.26 -3.09 -6.43
CA VAL A 115 -10.60 -2.65 -7.67
C VAL A 115 -9.08 -2.73 -7.53
N LYS A 116 -8.53 -2.27 -6.41
CA LYS A 116 -7.08 -2.33 -6.13
C LYS A 116 -6.56 -3.77 -6.17
N ALA A 117 -7.24 -4.69 -5.49
CA ALA A 117 -6.88 -6.09 -5.46
C ALA A 117 -6.97 -6.75 -6.86
N ARG A 118 -8.04 -6.46 -7.60
CA ARG A 118 -8.26 -7.02 -8.94
C ARG A 118 -7.30 -6.44 -9.98
N ALA A 119 -7.04 -5.14 -9.95
CA ALA A 119 -6.09 -4.47 -10.83
C ALA A 119 -4.68 -5.06 -10.70
N LEU A 120 -4.26 -5.32 -9.47
CA LEU A 120 -2.97 -5.92 -9.19
C LEU A 120 -2.86 -7.34 -9.76
N ARG A 121 -3.95 -8.15 -9.69
CA ARG A 121 -3.99 -9.50 -10.32
C ARG A 121 -3.94 -9.45 -11.84
N LEU A 122 -4.51 -8.41 -12.45
CA LEU A 122 -4.58 -8.24 -13.90
C LEU A 122 -3.39 -7.46 -14.48
N GLY A 123 -2.37 -7.16 -13.65
CA GLY A 123 -1.22 -6.37 -14.06
C GLY A 123 -1.61 -4.96 -14.52
N VAL A 124 -2.66 -4.36 -13.92
CA VAL A 124 -3.11 -3.00 -14.20
C VAL A 124 -2.56 -2.06 -13.15
N GLU A 125 -1.83 -1.07 -13.57
CA GLU A 125 -1.37 0.03 -12.72
C GLU A 125 -2.51 1.00 -12.45
N LEU A 126 -2.69 1.41 -11.19
CA LEU A 126 -3.71 2.37 -10.80
C LEU A 126 -3.04 3.70 -10.48
N ILE A 127 -3.65 4.79 -10.91
CA ILE A 127 -3.26 6.15 -10.54
C ILE A 127 -4.51 6.85 -10.02
N ASP A 128 -4.61 6.97 -8.71
CA ASP A 128 -5.71 7.65 -8.05
C ASP A 128 -5.42 9.16 -7.86
N ARG A 129 -6.32 9.85 -7.16
CA ARG A 129 -6.21 11.29 -6.90
C ARG A 129 -4.88 11.67 -6.25
N ASP A 130 -4.43 10.89 -5.28
CA ASP A 130 -3.22 11.20 -4.52
C ASP A 130 -1.98 11.02 -5.39
N GLU A 131 -1.94 9.97 -6.22
CA GLU A 131 -0.87 9.74 -7.18
C GLU A 131 -0.88 10.79 -8.31
N LEU A 132 -2.05 11.22 -8.80
CA LEU A 132 -2.17 12.34 -9.74
C LEU A 132 -1.67 13.64 -9.15
N GLN A 133 -1.98 13.94 -7.88
CA GLN A 133 -1.49 15.13 -7.20
C GLN A 133 0.04 15.11 -7.08
N ASN A 134 0.62 13.96 -6.81
CA ASN A 134 2.08 13.81 -6.79
C ASN A 134 2.70 14.10 -8.17
N LEU A 135 2.12 13.58 -9.25
CA LEU A 135 2.57 13.87 -10.61
C LEU A 135 2.41 15.36 -10.97
N TRP A 136 1.29 15.98 -10.56
CA TRP A 136 1.06 17.42 -10.73
C TRP A 136 2.09 18.28 -10.01
N VAL A 137 2.41 17.95 -8.75
CA VAL A 137 3.42 18.65 -7.96
C VAL A 137 4.80 18.51 -8.60
N ILE A 138 5.16 17.32 -9.11
CA ILE A 138 6.41 17.09 -9.85
C ILE A 138 6.49 17.99 -11.08
N LYS A 139 5.40 18.14 -11.84
CA LYS A 139 5.34 19.01 -13.02
C LYS A 139 5.50 20.49 -12.69
N HIS A 140 4.95 20.97 -11.59
CA HIS A 140 4.87 22.40 -11.23
C HIS A 140 5.92 22.85 -10.20
N SER A 141 6.62 21.93 -9.56
CA SER A 141 7.78 22.23 -8.75
C SER A 141 9.03 22.05 -9.62
N GLU A 142 9.87 23.07 -9.71
CA GLU A 142 11.25 22.96 -10.25
C GLU A 142 12.09 21.96 -9.44
N ILE A 143 11.54 21.45 -8.36
CA ILE A 143 12.08 20.38 -7.52
C ILE A 143 11.16 19.18 -7.71
N GLY A 144 11.49 18.28 -8.66
CA GLY A 144 10.96 16.95 -8.64
C GLY A 144 11.08 16.42 -7.20
N ARG A 145 9.99 16.14 -6.53
CA ARG A 145 10.04 15.46 -5.23
C ARG A 145 10.49 14.03 -5.49
N ASP A 146 11.78 13.89 -5.73
CA ASP A 146 12.49 12.65 -5.48
C ASP A 146 12.24 12.37 -4.00
N ILE A 147 11.37 11.40 -3.67
CA ILE A 147 11.13 11.02 -2.28
C ILE A 147 12.47 10.54 -1.77
N LYS A 148 13.17 11.42 -1.07
CA LYS A 148 14.50 11.12 -0.53
C LYS A 148 14.33 10.37 0.79
N PRO A 149 15.12 9.34 1.03
CA PRO A 149 15.14 8.69 2.33
C PRO A 149 15.56 9.70 3.41
N ARG A 150 14.93 9.62 4.56
CA ARG A 150 15.35 10.38 5.75
C ARG A 150 16.75 9.94 6.17
N THR A 151 17.49 10.75 6.91
CA THR A 151 18.89 10.47 7.29
C THR A 151 19.07 9.08 7.88
N TYR A 152 18.27 8.71 8.88
CA TYR A 152 18.34 7.38 9.50
C TYR A 152 17.97 6.24 8.55
N GLN A 153 17.09 6.47 7.57
CA GLN A 153 16.78 5.49 6.53
C GLN A 153 17.96 5.34 5.57
N GLN A 154 18.63 6.46 5.23
CA GLN A 154 19.83 6.44 4.40
C GLN A 154 20.97 5.67 5.07
N ASP A 155 21.12 5.79 6.40
CA ASP A 155 22.12 5.04 7.16
C ASP A 155 21.85 3.52 7.06
N VAL A 156 20.60 3.09 7.26
CA VAL A 156 20.20 1.68 7.08
C VAL A 156 20.46 1.18 5.65
N ILE A 157 20.14 1.98 4.64
CA ILE A 157 20.36 1.63 3.23
C ILE A 157 21.85 1.46 2.95
N ASN A 158 22.69 2.38 3.42
CA ASN A 158 24.13 2.31 3.22
C ASN A 158 24.74 1.09 3.94
N GLU A 159 24.31 0.80 5.16
CA GLU A 159 24.74 -0.36 5.93
C GLU A 159 24.33 -1.67 5.22
N ALA A 160 23.08 -1.76 4.75
CA ALA A 160 22.59 -2.92 3.99
C ALA A 160 23.40 -3.16 2.71
N LEU A 161 23.70 -2.11 1.95
CA LEU A 161 24.51 -2.21 0.73
C LEU A 161 25.94 -2.65 1.02
N ALA A 162 26.55 -2.12 2.09
CA ALA A 162 27.90 -2.50 2.50
C ALA A 162 27.98 -3.98 2.91
N LEU A 163 27.00 -4.46 3.70
CA LEU A 163 26.94 -5.86 4.12
C LEU A 163 26.68 -6.79 2.92
N HIS A 164 25.81 -6.41 2.01
CA HIS A 164 25.56 -7.20 0.79
C HIS A 164 26.82 -7.26 -0.09
N ALA A 165 27.52 -6.15 -0.29
CA ALA A 165 28.78 -6.10 -1.01
C ALA A 165 29.89 -6.95 -0.34
N ALA A 166 29.83 -7.10 1.00
CA ALA A 166 30.71 -8.01 1.77
C ALA A 166 30.27 -9.49 1.71
N GLY A 167 29.26 -9.84 0.88
CA GLY A 167 28.79 -11.21 0.67
C GLY A 167 27.68 -11.68 1.61
N LYS A 168 27.10 -10.81 2.44
CA LYS A 168 25.92 -11.17 3.25
C LYS A 168 24.70 -11.33 2.34
N SER A 169 24.04 -12.48 2.42
CA SER A 169 22.83 -12.81 1.65
C SER A 169 21.53 -12.71 2.47
N LYS A 170 21.61 -12.40 3.75
CA LYS A 170 20.46 -12.27 4.65
C LYS A 170 20.63 -11.07 5.56
N LEU A 171 19.59 -10.24 5.67
CA LEU A 171 19.55 -9.06 6.54
C LEU A 171 18.21 -8.98 7.28
N LEU A 172 18.24 -8.52 8.53
CA LEU A 172 17.07 -8.15 9.31
C LEU A 172 17.12 -6.65 9.59
N ILE A 173 16.15 -5.92 9.07
CA ILE A 173 16.00 -4.47 9.33
C ILE A 173 14.99 -4.27 10.44
N GLU A 174 15.46 -3.78 11.59
CA GLU A 174 14.61 -3.44 12.71
C GLU A 174 14.33 -1.94 12.74
N MET A 175 13.05 -1.60 12.54
CA MET A 175 12.57 -0.21 12.63
C MET A 175 11.16 -0.20 13.19
N ALA A 176 10.88 0.66 14.17
CA ALA A 176 9.55 0.82 14.75
C ALA A 176 8.49 1.16 13.68
N THR A 177 7.24 0.80 13.96
CA THR A 177 6.10 1.17 13.10
C THR A 177 6.04 2.70 12.94
N GLY A 178 5.73 3.17 11.72
CA GLY A 178 5.71 4.61 11.40
C GLY A 178 7.06 5.21 10.99
N LEU A 179 8.18 4.50 11.13
CA LEU A 179 9.50 4.96 10.66
C LEU A 179 9.73 4.76 9.15
N GLY A 180 8.80 4.12 8.44
CA GLY A 180 8.84 3.95 6.99
C GLY A 180 9.71 2.78 6.52
N LYS A 181 9.63 1.62 7.17
CA LYS A 181 10.31 0.37 6.77
C LYS A 181 10.19 0.08 5.28
N THR A 182 8.95 0.11 4.75
CA THR A 182 8.64 -0.18 3.35
C THR A 182 9.32 0.81 2.39
N TYR A 183 9.32 2.10 2.72
CA TYR A 183 10.06 3.11 1.94
C TYR A 183 11.56 2.90 1.99
N THR A 184 12.11 2.53 3.16
CA THR A 184 13.55 2.25 3.33
C THR A 184 13.98 1.10 2.43
N VAL A 185 13.22 -0.02 2.42
CA VAL A 185 13.55 -1.16 1.56
C VAL A 185 13.31 -0.86 0.09
N ALA A 186 12.30 -0.08 -0.28
CA ALA A 186 12.09 0.34 -1.66
C ALA A 186 13.28 1.16 -2.20
N HIS A 187 13.84 2.07 -1.39
CA HIS A 187 15.07 2.80 -1.73
C HIS A 187 16.30 1.88 -1.80
N LEU A 188 16.43 0.91 -0.89
CA LEU A 188 17.49 -0.09 -0.95
C LEU A 188 17.43 -0.86 -2.27
N ILE A 189 16.27 -1.37 -2.65
CA ILE A 189 16.06 -2.08 -3.91
C ILE A 189 16.36 -1.17 -5.12
N LYS A 190 15.92 0.10 -5.09
CA LYS A 190 16.29 1.08 -6.13
C LYS A 190 17.80 1.19 -6.33
N ARG A 191 18.57 1.25 -5.25
CA ARG A 191 20.04 1.30 -5.29
C ARG A 191 20.64 0.00 -5.82
N LEU A 192 20.15 -1.14 -5.37
CA LEU A 192 20.60 -2.45 -5.88
C LEU A 192 20.33 -2.61 -7.39
N ILE A 193 19.16 -2.16 -7.87
CA ILE A 193 18.84 -2.13 -9.29
C ILE A 193 19.82 -1.27 -10.09
N GLN A 194 20.16 -0.08 -9.56
CA GLN A 194 21.09 0.84 -10.23
C GLN A 194 22.50 0.27 -10.37
N GLN A 195 22.89 -0.65 -9.50
CA GLN A 195 24.21 -1.33 -9.53
C GLN A 195 24.23 -2.55 -10.47
N ASN A 196 23.07 -3.04 -10.89
CA ASN A 196 22.95 -4.24 -11.72
C ASN A 196 22.68 -3.89 -13.20
N SER A 197 23.30 -4.65 -14.11
CA SER A 197 23.11 -4.50 -15.56
C SER A 197 21.78 -5.05 -16.07
N ARG A 198 21.13 -5.95 -15.32
CA ARG A 198 19.84 -6.54 -15.67
C ARG A 198 18.74 -6.15 -14.68
N ARG A 199 17.49 -6.19 -15.12
CA ARG A 199 16.34 -5.99 -14.24
C ARG A 199 16.20 -7.20 -13.31
N PRO A 200 16.26 -6.99 -11.99
CA PRO A 200 16.03 -8.06 -11.04
C PRO A 200 14.55 -8.38 -10.89
N ARG A 201 14.24 -9.62 -10.54
CA ARG A 201 12.91 -10.00 -10.06
C ARG A 201 12.87 -9.90 -8.54
N VAL A 202 11.89 -9.19 -8.02
CA VAL A 202 11.74 -8.90 -6.59
C VAL A 202 10.43 -9.49 -6.07
N LEU A 203 10.50 -10.25 -4.98
CA LEU A 203 9.34 -10.76 -4.26
C LEU A 203 9.17 -9.98 -2.95
N PHE A 204 7.98 -9.46 -2.71
CA PHE A 204 7.57 -8.86 -1.44
C PHE A 204 6.49 -9.74 -0.79
N LEU A 205 6.77 -10.21 0.41
CA LEU A 205 5.90 -11.10 1.18
C LEU A 205 5.30 -10.37 2.37
N ALA A 206 3.98 -10.46 2.53
CA ALA A 206 3.27 -10.03 3.73
C ALA A 206 2.10 -10.97 4.02
N HIS A 207 1.58 -10.91 5.24
CA HIS A 207 0.45 -11.74 5.66
C HIS A 207 -0.92 -11.13 5.35
N GLN A 208 -1.00 -9.81 5.18
CA GLN A 208 -2.23 -9.09 4.89
C GLN A 208 -2.20 -8.42 3.52
N VAL A 209 -3.31 -8.53 2.80
CA VAL A 209 -3.46 -7.93 1.45
C VAL A 209 -3.33 -6.41 1.50
N GLU A 210 -3.82 -5.76 2.56
CA GLU A 210 -3.73 -4.31 2.75
C GLU A 210 -2.29 -3.83 2.82
N ILE A 211 -1.42 -4.58 3.52
CA ILE A 211 0.01 -4.29 3.60
C ILE A 211 0.65 -4.42 2.22
N LEU A 212 0.27 -5.45 1.45
CA LEU A 212 0.75 -5.61 0.09
C LEU A 212 0.37 -4.42 -0.80
N LEU A 213 -0.89 -3.97 -0.75
CA LEU A 213 -1.37 -2.83 -1.54
C LEU A 213 -0.66 -1.52 -1.17
N GLN A 214 -0.45 -1.28 0.13
CA GLN A 214 0.33 -0.12 0.61
C GLN A 214 1.79 -0.20 0.17
N SER A 215 2.36 -1.41 0.17
CA SER A 215 3.75 -1.63 -0.25
C SER A 215 3.93 -1.40 -1.74
N VAL A 216 2.97 -1.81 -2.58
CA VAL A 216 2.96 -1.49 -4.02
C VAL A 216 3.04 0.02 -4.23
N THR A 217 2.20 0.79 -3.53
CA THR A 217 2.20 2.25 -3.63
C THR A 217 3.55 2.85 -3.20
N ALA A 218 4.13 2.38 -2.09
CA ALA A 218 5.44 2.85 -1.63
C ALA A 218 6.55 2.57 -2.64
N PHE A 219 6.57 1.37 -3.25
CA PHE A 219 7.54 1.01 -4.28
C PHE A 219 7.37 1.83 -5.55
N LYS A 220 6.14 2.05 -6.03
CA LYS A 220 5.87 2.93 -7.18
C LYS A 220 6.34 4.36 -6.96
N ASN A 221 6.09 4.91 -5.76
CA ASN A 221 6.51 6.27 -5.40
C ASN A 221 8.03 6.42 -5.42
N VAL A 222 8.79 5.38 -5.06
CA VAL A 222 10.26 5.40 -5.04
C VAL A 222 10.86 5.08 -6.40
N LEU A 223 10.30 4.11 -7.12
CA LEU A 223 10.84 3.60 -8.40
C LEU A 223 10.36 4.39 -9.61
N GLY A 224 9.25 5.10 -9.47
CA GLY A 224 8.58 5.84 -10.54
C GLY A 224 7.56 5.00 -11.31
N ILE A 225 6.44 5.63 -11.62
CA ILE A 225 5.32 5.04 -12.35
C ILE A 225 5.75 4.63 -13.77
N GLY A 226 5.34 3.45 -14.22
CA GLY A 226 5.63 2.91 -15.56
C GLY A 226 7.07 2.43 -15.80
N ASN A 227 7.98 2.59 -14.84
CA ASN A 227 9.36 2.12 -15.00
C ASN A 227 9.49 0.60 -14.85
N TYR A 228 8.65 0.00 -14.03
CA TYR A 228 8.66 -1.43 -13.68
C TYR A 228 7.26 -2.00 -13.76
N SER A 229 7.17 -3.32 -13.96
CA SER A 229 5.92 -4.06 -13.92
C SER A 229 5.69 -4.65 -12.51
N PHE A 230 4.44 -4.57 -12.05
CA PHE A 230 4.02 -5.03 -10.74
C PHE A 230 2.90 -6.05 -10.87
N SER A 231 2.95 -7.13 -10.11
CA SER A 231 1.85 -8.10 -10.01
C SER A 231 1.62 -8.52 -8.57
N ALA A 232 0.46 -9.13 -8.33
CA ALA A 232 0.12 -9.69 -7.04
C ALA A 232 -0.22 -11.17 -7.15
N CYS A 233 0.17 -11.88 -6.11
CA CYS A 233 -0.16 -13.28 -5.92
C CYS A 233 -0.86 -13.46 -4.57
N PHE A 234 -2.18 -13.32 -4.58
CA PHE A 234 -3.06 -13.59 -3.44
C PHE A 234 -4.44 -14.05 -3.92
N GLY A 235 -5.17 -14.78 -3.08
CA GLY A 235 -6.51 -15.27 -3.44
C GLY A 235 -6.53 -16.25 -4.62
N GLY A 236 -5.54 -17.14 -4.73
CA GLY A 236 -5.53 -18.21 -5.73
C GLY A 236 -4.90 -17.86 -7.09
N THR A 237 -4.33 -16.66 -7.26
CA THR A 237 -3.65 -16.24 -8.51
C THR A 237 -2.22 -16.77 -8.59
N HIS A 238 -1.71 -16.97 -9.82
CA HIS A 238 -0.30 -17.31 -10.05
C HIS A 238 0.58 -16.05 -10.10
N PRO A 239 1.86 -16.12 -9.67
CA PRO A 239 2.80 -15.05 -9.89
C PRO A 239 3.05 -14.87 -11.40
N GLU A 240 2.75 -13.68 -11.91
CA GLU A 240 3.08 -13.33 -13.29
C GLU A 240 4.59 -13.06 -13.44
N GLU A 241 5.11 -13.18 -14.67
CA GLU A 241 6.48 -12.79 -14.97
C GLU A 241 6.63 -11.27 -15.01
N THR A 242 6.64 -10.64 -13.83
CA THR A 242 6.81 -9.21 -13.65
C THR A 242 8.09 -8.90 -12.88
N ASP A 243 8.53 -7.61 -12.95
CA ASP A 243 9.71 -7.17 -12.22
C ASP A 243 9.51 -7.28 -10.70
N PHE A 244 8.29 -6.95 -10.23
CA PHE A 244 7.92 -7.00 -8.82
C PHE A 244 6.67 -7.84 -8.60
N VAL A 245 6.76 -8.80 -7.69
CA VAL A 245 5.65 -9.65 -7.26
C VAL A 245 5.36 -9.38 -5.80
N PHE A 246 4.12 -9.05 -5.47
CA PHE A 246 3.63 -8.88 -4.11
C PHE A 246 2.72 -10.05 -3.76
N ALA A 247 3.08 -10.85 -2.78
CA ALA A 247 2.39 -12.10 -2.50
C ALA A 247 2.07 -12.29 -1.02
N SER A 248 0.91 -12.93 -0.75
CA SER A 248 0.62 -13.40 0.61
C SER A 248 1.28 -14.76 0.84
N PHE A 249 1.69 -14.99 2.08
CA PHE A 249 2.29 -16.27 2.47
C PHE A 249 1.38 -17.45 2.20
N ASP A 250 0.08 -17.32 2.52
CA ASP A 250 -0.90 -18.41 2.35
C ASP A 250 -1.04 -18.80 0.89
N THR A 251 -1.02 -17.82 -0.03
CA THR A 251 -1.12 -18.10 -1.46
C THR A 251 0.13 -18.83 -1.98
N LEU A 252 1.33 -18.38 -1.61
CA LEU A 252 2.55 -19.06 -2.05
C LEU A 252 2.71 -20.43 -1.39
N TYR A 253 2.30 -20.57 -0.14
CA TYR A 253 2.33 -21.87 0.54
C TYR A 253 1.46 -22.92 -0.17
N SER A 254 0.31 -22.53 -0.69
CA SER A 254 -0.56 -23.42 -1.46
C SER A 254 -0.01 -23.81 -2.85
N LYS A 255 1.09 -23.19 -3.29
CA LYS A 255 1.70 -23.35 -4.62
C LYS A 255 3.19 -23.67 -4.57
N LEU A 256 3.69 -24.12 -3.44
CA LEU A 256 5.14 -24.40 -3.26
C LEU A 256 5.73 -25.29 -4.37
N ASP A 257 4.98 -26.29 -4.83
CA ASP A 257 5.43 -27.25 -5.86
C ASP A 257 5.54 -26.63 -7.26
N GLU A 258 4.95 -25.45 -7.47
CA GLU A 258 4.94 -24.73 -8.75
C GLU A 258 6.05 -23.65 -8.82
N LEU A 259 6.72 -23.37 -7.68
CA LEU A 259 7.68 -22.30 -7.56
C LEU A 259 9.12 -22.79 -7.69
N SER A 260 9.95 -22.02 -8.38
CA SER A 260 11.39 -22.29 -8.52
C SER A 260 12.19 -21.56 -7.44
N ALA A 261 13.20 -22.22 -6.87
CA ALA A 261 14.10 -21.64 -5.87
C ALA A 261 14.82 -20.37 -6.37
N GLY A 262 15.17 -20.31 -7.64
CA GLY A 262 15.83 -19.17 -8.28
C GLY A 262 14.88 -18.15 -8.92
N ALA A 263 13.59 -18.19 -8.62
CA ALA A 263 12.60 -17.34 -9.27
C ALA A 263 12.79 -15.83 -9.00
N PHE A 264 13.42 -15.46 -7.89
CA PHE A 264 13.60 -14.07 -7.47
C PHE A 264 15.03 -13.77 -7.08
N ASP A 265 15.53 -12.60 -7.50
CA ASP A 265 16.86 -12.10 -7.12
C ASP A 265 16.85 -11.52 -5.70
N TYR A 266 15.78 -10.85 -5.33
CA TYR A 266 15.59 -10.26 -3.99
C TYR A 266 14.25 -10.71 -3.41
N VAL A 267 14.27 -11.10 -2.13
CA VAL A 267 13.07 -11.48 -1.38
C VAL A 267 12.97 -10.61 -0.14
N ILE A 268 11.84 -9.97 0.03
CA ILE A 268 11.53 -9.09 1.15
C ILE A 268 10.39 -9.71 1.94
N VAL A 269 10.55 -9.80 3.25
CA VAL A 269 9.58 -10.37 4.18
C VAL A 269 9.17 -9.29 5.16
N ASP A 270 7.93 -8.81 5.04
CA ASP A 270 7.37 -7.86 6.03
C ASP A 270 6.85 -8.61 7.24
N GLU A 271 6.89 -7.95 8.40
CA GLU A 271 6.63 -8.53 9.71
C GLU A 271 7.38 -9.86 9.93
N ALA A 272 8.69 -9.81 9.68
CA ALA A 272 9.60 -10.96 9.68
C ALA A 272 9.55 -11.82 10.96
N HIS A 273 9.08 -11.27 12.07
CA HIS A 273 8.88 -12.01 13.31
C HIS A 273 7.85 -13.16 13.20
N HIS A 274 7.01 -13.17 12.14
CA HIS A 274 6.12 -14.29 11.82
C HIS A 274 6.79 -15.42 11.02
N THR A 275 7.97 -15.19 10.44
CA THR A 275 8.64 -16.11 9.49
C THR A 275 8.92 -17.50 10.09
N LEU A 276 9.05 -17.60 11.41
CA LEU A 276 9.32 -18.88 12.10
C LEU A 276 8.09 -19.78 12.27
N ALA A 277 6.90 -19.35 11.87
CA ALA A 277 5.75 -20.25 11.72
C ALA A 277 6.03 -21.25 10.58
N LYS A 278 5.61 -22.51 10.75
CA LYS A 278 5.94 -23.61 9.81
C LYS A 278 5.63 -23.28 8.34
N THR A 279 4.46 -22.70 8.07
CA THR A 279 4.02 -22.31 6.74
C THR A 279 4.90 -21.22 6.14
N TYR A 280 5.23 -20.19 6.93
CA TYR A 280 6.02 -19.04 6.47
C TYR A 280 7.48 -19.41 6.25
N SER A 281 8.07 -20.21 7.16
CA SER A 281 9.45 -20.67 6.99
C SER A 281 9.59 -21.57 5.78
N ALA A 282 8.60 -22.41 5.45
CA ALA A 282 8.60 -23.23 4.25
C ALA A 282 8.64 -22.38 2.97
N VAL A 283 7.80 -21.32 2.89
CA VAL A 283 7.79 -20.38 1.76
C VAL A 283 9.13 -19.67 1.60
N VAL A 284 9.64 -19.07 2.68
CA VAL A 284 10.89 -18.30 2.61
C VAL A 284 12.11 -19.18 2.33
N SER A 285 12.15 -20.39 2.90
CA SER A 285 13.27 -21.33 2.72
C SER A 285 13.32 -21.97 1.33
N LEU A 286 12.23 -21.92 0.56
CA LEU A 286 12.19 -22.37 -0.81
C LEU A 286 13.12 -21.53 -1.69
N PHE A 287 13.13 -20.20 -1.48
CA PHE A 287 13.86 -19.29 -2.35
C PHE A 287 15.34 -19.16 -1.98
N GLN A 288 16.17 -19.02 -3.00
CA GLN A 288 17.62 -18.77 -2.89
C GLN A 288 17.97 -17.42 -3.53
N PRO A 289 17.50 -16.30 -2.97
CA PRO A 289 17.76 -14.98 -3.52
C PRO A 289 19.22 -14.55 -3.29
N GLN A 290 19.69 -13.58 -4.07
CA GLN A 290 20.97 -12.90 -3.82
C GLN A 290 20.92 -12.17 -2.47
N LEU A 291 19.74 -11.64 -2.08
CA LEU A 291 19.53 -11.01 -0.78
C LEU A 291 18.12 -11.27 -0.27
N LEU A 292 18.04 -11.87 0.93
CA LEU A 292 16.81 -12.03 1.71
C LEU A 292 16.75 -10.93 2.80
N ILE A 293 15.70 -10.15 2.81
CA ILE A 293 15.52 -9.01 3.72
C ILE A 293 14.30 -9.23 4.58
N GLY A 294 14.47 -9.34 5.89
CA GLY A 294 13.39 -9.30 6.88
C GLY A 294 13.14 -7.88 7.36
N LEU A 295 11.89 -7.45 7.43
CA LEU A 295 11.47 -6.19 8.04
C LEU A 295 10.69 -6.48 9.31
N THR A 296 11.04 -5.86 10.43
CA THR A 296 10.29 -6.02 11.68
C THR A 296 10.36 -4.76 12.54
N ALA A 297 9.32 -4.55 13.34
CA ALA A 297 9.34 -3.55 14.41
C ALA A 297 9.85 -4.15 15.75
N THR A 298 9.74 -5.47 15.90
CA THR A 298 10.02 -6.21 17.14
C THR A 298 10.64 -7.56 16.79
N PRO A 299 11.97 -7.69 16.82
CA PRO A 299 12.64 -8.95 16.46
C PRO A 299 12.48 -10.04 17.53
N TYR A 300 12.19 -9.64 18.76
CA TYR A 300 12.08 -10.57 19.89
C TYR A 300 10.61 -10.97 20.11
N ARG A 301 10.37 -12.26 20.16
CA ARG A 301 9.06 -12.85 20.46
C ARG A 301 9.06 -13.48 21.85
N THR A 302 7.86 -13.54 22.44
CA THR A 302 7.64 -14.23 23.73
C THR A 302 7.83 -15.74 23.66
N ASP A 303 7.85 -16.34 22.44
CA ASP A 303 8.02 -17.78 22.21
C ASP A 303 9.49 -18.24 22.06
N ASN A 304 10.45 -17.39 22.41
CA ASN A 304 11.91 -17.63 22.36
C ASN A 304 12.45 -18.06 20.97
N ARG A 305 11.73 -17.86 19.89
CA ARG A 305 12.24 -18.14 18.56
C ARG A 305 13.11 -17.00 18.06
N ASP A 306 14.29 -17.36 17.55
CA ASP A 306 15.29 -16.38 17.14
C ASP A 306 15.18 -16.01 15.66
N VAL A 307 14.40 -14.95 15.40
CA VAL A 307 14.27 -14.36 14.04
C VAL A 307 15.61 -13.78 13.58
N VAL A 308 16.41 -13.25 14.49
CA VAL A 308 17.72 -12.66 14.15
C VAL A 308 18.63 -13.71 13.55
N SER A 309 18.72 -14.91 14.16
CA SER A 309 19.50 -16.01 13.61
C SER A 309 19.03 -16.45 12.24
N PHE A 310 17.72 -16.47 11.98
CA PHE A 310 17.16 -16.83 10.67
C PHE A 310 17.59 -15.86 9.56
N PHE A 311 17.67 -14.58 9.85
CA PHE A 311 18.04 -13.52 8.91
C PHE A 311 19.53 -13.11 9.00
N GLY A 312 20.42 -14.03 9.31
CA GLY A 312 21.87 -13.81 9.20
C GLY A 312 22.60 -13.47 10.50
N GLY A 313 21.91 -13.62 11.64
CA GLY A 313 22.50 -13.42 12.96
C GLY A 313 22.76 -11.94 13.32
N ALA A 314 23.53 -11.73 14.35
CA ALA A 314 23.83 -10.39 14.88
C ALA A 314 24.47 -9.44 13.84
N ASP A 315 25.31 -9.98 12.96
CA ASP A 315 26.00 -9.22 11.90
C ASP A 315 25.09 -8.80 10.74
N GLY A 316 23.94 -9.49 10.56
CA GLY A 316 22.93 -9.14 9.57
C GLY A 316 21.76 -8.33 10.15
N HIS A 317 21.77 -8.05 11.45
CA HIS A 317 20.73 -7.32 12.16
C HIS A 317 21.07 -5.83 12.22
N ILE A 318 20.41 -5.01 11.41
CA ILE A 318 20.70 -3.60 11.17
C ILE A 318 19.51 -2.69 11.48
N GLY A 319 19.77 -1.39 11.50
CA GLY A 319 18.81 -0.35 11.83
C GLY A 319 18.64 -0.20 13.33
N LYS A 320 18.00 -1.14 14.00
CA LYS A 320 17.76 -1.17 15.45
C LYS A 320 17.11 0.11 15.99
N PHE A 321 16.19 0.67 15.22
CA PHE A 321 15.43 1.87 15.57
C PHE A 321 14.11 1.48 16.20
N ASP A 322 14.12 1.17 17.48
CA ASP A 322 12.95 0.81 18.28
C ASP A 322 12.02 2.02 18.54
N LEU A 323 10.88 1.77 19.18
CA LEU A 323 9.93 2.81 19.54
C LEU A 323 10.54 3.86 20.49
N VAL A 324 11.39 3.45 21.43
CA VAL A 324 12.02 4.36 22.39
C VAL A 324 12.96 5.31 21.67
N TRP A 325 13.78 4.78 20.76
CA TRP A 325 14.64 5.59 19.91
C TRP A 325 13.81 6.60 19.08
N ALA A 326 12.72 6.14 18.46
CA ALA A 326 11.88 6.96 17.62
C ALA A 326 11.24 8.15 18.37
N LEU A 327 10.77 7.91 19.60
CA LEU A 327 10.22 8.94 20.47
C LEU A 327 11.30 9.92 20.94
N LYS A 328 12.43 9.42 21.45
CA LYS A 328 13.56 10.25 21.89
C LYS A 328 14.09 11.16 20.81
N ASN A 329 14.17 10.66 19.56
CA ASN A 329 14.66 11.41 18.41
C ASN A 329 13.56 12.22 17.68
N LYS A 330 12.35 12.34 18.26
CA LYS A 330 11.22 13.10 17.72
C LYS A 330 10.82 12.67 16.28
N LYS A 331 11.00 11.38 15.96
CA LYS A 331 10.59 10.82 14.67
C LYS A 331 9.13 10.36 14.71
N LEU A 332 8.62 10.08 15.90
CA LEU A 332 7.21 9.81 16.18
C LEU A 332 6.70 10.81 17.24
N ALA A 333 5.41 11.11 17.19
CA ALA A 333 4.75 11.93 18.19
C ALA A 333 4.72 11.19 19.55
N PHE A 334 4.91 11.93 20.61
CA PHE A 334 4.81 11.35 21.96
C PHE A 334 3.35 11.08 22.28
N PRO A 335 2.95 9.83 22.59
CA PRO A 335 1.57 9.52 22.90
C PRO A 335 1.16 10.17 24.23
N LYS A 336 0.00 10.81 24.25
CA LYS A 336 -0.65 11.29 25.46
C LYS A 336 -1.67 10.23 25.88
N TYR A 337 -1.43 9.57 26.98
CA TYR A 337 -2.34 8.58 27.53
C TYR A 337 -3.37 9.24 28.43
N LEU A 338 -4.64 8.97 28.19
CA LEU A 338 -5.75 9.27 29.08
C LEU A 338 -6.35 7.94 29.51
N VAL A 339 -6.26 7.67 30.80
CA VAL A 339 -6.90 6.50 31.39
C VAL A 339 -8.22 6.96 31.97
N LEU A 340 -9.30 6.43 31.41
CA LEU A 340 -10.64 6.65 31.91
C LEU A 340 -10.96 5.52 32.87
N LEU A 341 -11.10 5.85 34.14
CA LEU A 341 -11.57 4.90 35.15
C LEU A 341 -13.08 4.85 35.05
N ASP A 342 -13.60 3.64 34.93
CA ASP A 342 -15.03 3.37 35.05
C ASP A 342 -15.37 3.15 36.52
N ASP A 343 -16.51 3.66 36.98
CA ASP A 343 -17.11 3.35 38.29
C ASP A 343 -17.70 1.93 38.26
N LEU A 344 -16.87 0.94 37.93
CA LEU A 344 -17.23 -0.46 38.11
C LEU A 344 -17.38 -0.71 39.60
N ASP A 345 -18.57 -1.10 39.98
CA ASP A 345 -18.93 -1.46 41.36
C ASP A 345 -17.93 -2.53 41.87
N GLN A 346 -17.16 -2.20 42.91
CA GLN A 346 -16.14 -3.09 43.47
C GLN A 346 -16.75 -4.44 43.84
N ASP A 347 -18.02 -4.45 44.27
CA ASP A 347 -18.78 -5.67 44.59
C ASP A 347 -18.96 -6.61 43.38
N LYS A 348 -18.99 -6.06 42.14
CA LYS A 348 -19.05 -6.86 40.91
C LYS A 348 -17.68 -7.37 40.49
N ILE A 349 -16.62 -6.65 40.79
CA ILE A 349 -15.24 -7.11 40.55
C ILE A 349 -14.91 -8.25 41.48
N ASP A 350 -15.29 -8.17 42.75
CA ASP A 350 -15.07 -9.22 43.75
C ASP A 350 -15.85 -10.52 43.42
N GLN A 351 -17.04 -10.38 42.76
CA GLN A 351 -17.78 -11.55 42.24
C GLN A 351 -17.08 -12.20 41.01
N LEU A 352 -16.23 -11.48 40.29
CA LEU A 352 -15.48 -11.99 39.15
C LEU A 352 -14.30 -12.88 39.57
N GLU A 353 -13.76 -12.72 40.79
CA GLU A 353 -12.69 -13.57 41.32
C GLU A 353 -13.16 -14.99 41.61
N SER A 354 -14.45 -15.28 41.61
CA SER A 354 -15.04 -16.58 41.98
C SER A 354 -15.19 -17.60 40.84
N GLY A 355 -14.40 -17.51 39.75
CA GLY A 355 -14.25 -18.58 38.77
C GLY A 355 -15.12 -18.49 37.50
N LEU A 356 -15.53 -17.28 37.11
CA LEU A 356 -16.20 -17.02 35.83
C LEU A 356 -15.23 -17.14 34.66
N SER A 357 -15.72 -17.70 33.54
CA SER A 357 -14.94 -17.71 32.29
C SER A 357 -14.76 -16.28 31.72
N LEU A 358 -13.71 -16.05 30.94
CA LEU A 358 -13.52 -14.78 30.21
C LEU A 358 -14.77 -14.37 29.42
N SER A 359 -15.54 -15.33 28.90
CA SER A 359 -16.79 -15.11 28.20
C SER A 359 -17.92 -14.58 29.10
N ASP A 360 -17.95 -14.97 30.36
CA ASP A 360 -18.99 -14.54 31.31
C ASP A 360 -18.63 -13.19 31.91
N ILE A 361 -17.36 -12.97 32.19
CA ILE A 361 -16.80 -11.64 32.49
C ILE A 361 -17.17 -10.65 31.40
N ASP A 362 -17.06 -11.10 30.15
CA ASP A 362 -17.41 -10.36 28.97
C ASP A 362 -18.86 -9.92 28.93
N LYS A 363 -19.80 -10.80 29.28
CA LYS A 363 -21.25 -10.49 29.30
C LYS A 363 -21.62 -9.55 30.45
N LEU A 364 -20.92 -9.66 31.58
CA LEU A 364 -21.18 -8.85 32.78
C LEU A 364 -20.59 -7.43 32.67
N LEU A 365 -19.41 -7.28 32.05
CA LEU A 365 -18.77 -5.99 31.85
C LEU A 365 -19.36 -5.21 30.65
N PHE A 366 -20.04 -5.90 29.72
CA PHE A 366 -20.70 -5.28 28.56
C PHE A 366 -22.11 -4.81 28.88
N LEU A 367 -22.19 -3.76 29.64
CA LEU A 367 -23.39 -2.96 29.73
C LEU A 367 -23.40 -1.99 28.57
N HIS A 368 -24.20 -2.27 27.52
CA HIS A 368 -24.54 -1.35 26.43
C HIS A 368 -24.97 0.06 26.91
N LYS A 369 -25.17 0.22 28.21
CA LYS A 369 -25.54 1.48 28.87
C LYS A 369 -24.41 2.52 28.87
N LYS A 370 -23.13 2.12 28.67
CA LYS A 370 -21.99 3.04 28.78
C LYS A 370 -21.39 3.48 27.44
N ASP A 371 -21.78 2.88 26.33
CA ASP A 371 -21.28 3.27 25.00
C ASP A 371 -21.56 4.73 24.69
N HIS A 372 -22.71 5.25 25.09
CA HIS A 372 -23.06 6.68 24.98
C HIS A 372 -22.11 7.56 25.82
N GLU A 373 -21.72 7.11 27.01
CA GLU A 373 -20.78 7.84 27.87
C GLU A 373 -19.38 7.86 27.26
N ILE A 374 -18.93 6.75 26.65
CA ILE A 374 -17.65 6.67 25.94
C ILE A 374 -17.59 7.69 24.81
N VAL A 375 -18.61 7.74 23.96
CA VAL A 375 -18.67 8.70 22.84
C VAL A 375 -18.74 10.13 23.35
N ARG A 376 -19.55 10.40 24.41
CA ARG A 376 -19.60 11.72 25.06
C ARG A 376 -18.24 12.17 25.58
N LEU A 377 -17.50 11.25 26.19
CA LEU A 377 -16.19 11.52 26.76
C LEU A 377 -15.13 11.76 25.68
N ILE A 378 -15.18 11.01 24.57
CA ILE A 378 -14.35 11.25 23.39
C ILE A 378 -14.60 12.66 22.87
N ASN A 379 -15.86 13.03 22.62
CA ASN A 379 -16.23 14.34 22.11
C ASN A 379 -15.82 15.48 23.07
N LYS A 380 -16.03 15.29 24.38
CA LYS A 380 -15.58 16.23 25.40
C LYS A 380 -14.06 16.42 25.35
N THR A 381 -13.30 15.33 25.30
CA THR A 381 -11.83 15.38 25.25
C THR A 381 -11.33 16.08 23.99
N VAL A 382 -11.94 15.80 22.84
CA VAL A 382 -11.63 16.46 21.56
C VAL A 382 -11.83 17.97 21.67
N THR A 383 -12.98 18.40 22.20
CA THR A 383 -13.31 19.82 22.39
C THR A 383 -12.35 20.50 23.37
N GLU A 384 -12.09 19.88 24.52
CA GLU A 384 -11.18 20.42 25.55
C GLU A 384 -9.73 20.54 25.09
N GLN A 385 -9.30 19.66 24.16
CA GLN A 385 -7.94 19.70 23.59
C GLN A 385 -7.84 20.61 22.35
N GLY A 386 -8.95 21.22 21.88
CA GLY A 386 -8.97 22.10 20.71
C GLY A 386 -8.55 21.40 19.42
N ILE A 387 -8.89 20.11 19.24
CA ILE A 387 -8.53 19.35 18.04
C ILE A 387 -9.55 19.64 16.95
N GLU A 388 -9.13 20.35 15.90
CA GLU A 388 -10.02 20.77 14.80
C GLU A 388 -10.26 19.69 13.74
N ASP A 389 -9.24 18.87 13.40
CA ASP A 389 -9.33 17.77 12.42
C ASP A 389 -9.07 16.43 13.11
N VAL A 390 -10.14 15.87 13.69
CA VAL A 390 -10.05 14.63 14.48
C VAL A 390 -9.99 13.42 13.57
N LYS A 391 -8.88 12.70 13.65
CA LYS A 391 -8.75 11.37 13.08
C LYS A 391 -8.51 10.37 14.20
N GLY A 392 -9.46 9.48 14.41
CA GLY A 392 -9.43 8.52 15.51
C GLY A 392 -9.69 7.08 15.04
N ILE A 393 -9.15 6.11 15.77
CA ILE A 393 -9.46 4.69 15.62
C ILE A 393 -9.98 4.20 16.97
N ILE A 394 -11.14 3.56 16.96
CA ILE A 394 -11.72 2.93 18.14
C ILE A 394 -11.66 1.41 17.93
N PHE A 395 -10.91 0.74 18.79
CA PHE A 395 -10.84 -0.72 18.80
C PHE A 395 -12.00 -1.28 19.62
N CYS A 396 -12.95 -1.92 18.91
CA CYS A 396 -14.08 -2.56 19.52
C CYS A 396 -13.80 -4.04 19.76
N ARG A 397 -14.37 -4.59 20.81
CA ARG A 397 -14.17 -5.97 21.22
C ARG A 397 -14.69 -6.99 20.21
N ASN A 398 -15.86 -6.73 19.63
CA ASN A 398 -16.48 -7.56 18.61
C ASN A 398 -17.35 -6.71 17.67
N ILE A 399 -17.85 -7.35 16.60
CA ILE A 399 -18.67 -6.69 15.58
C ILE A 399 -20.00 -6.14 16.14
N GLN A 400 -20.58 -6.80 17.14
CA GLN A 400 -21.84 -6.34 17.75
C GLN A 400 -21.61 -5.03 18.52
N HIS A 401 -20.56 -4.96 19.34
CA HIS A 401 -20.17 -3.74 20.03
C HIS A 401 -19.89 -2.59 19.04
N MET A 402 -19.17 -2.87 17.96
CA MET A 402 -18.87 -1.89 16.93
C MET A 402 -20.14 -1.34 16.28
N ASN A 403 -21.10 -2.22 15.91
CA ASN A 403 -22.38 -1.83 15.33
C ASN A 403 -23.25 -1.01 16.30
N HIS A 404 -23.16 -1.29 17.60
CA HIS A 404 -23.86 -0.52 18.62
C HIS A 404 -23.22 0.83 18.82
N LEU A 405 -21.90 0.88 18.93
CA LEU A 405 -21.14 2.12 19.21
C LEU A 405 -21.29 3.15 18.09
N ILE A 406 -21.30 2.73 16.83
CA ILE A 406 -21.39 3.66 15.68
C ILE A 406 -22.71 4.46 15.69
N ALA A 407 -23.78 3.90 16.26
CA ALA A 407 -25.07 4.56 16.34
C ALA A 407 -25.06 5.84 17.19
N PHE A 408 -24.02 6.07 18.00
CA PHE A 408 -23.85 7.26 18.82
C PHE A 408 -22.99 8.34 18.14
N PHE A 409 -22.46 8.08 16.95
CA PHE A 409 -21.75 9.07 16.13
C PHE A 409 -22.70 9.70 15.11
N GLU A 410 -22.45 10.96 14.77
CA GLU A 410 -23.20 11.59 13.68
C GLU A 410 -23.02 10.86 12.36
N PRO A 411 -24.07 10.70 11.55
CA PRO A 411 -23.99 10.02 10.27
C PRO A 411 -22.88 10.61 9.37
N GLY A 412 -21.99 9.74 8.85
CA GLY A 412 -20.89 10.15 8.00
C GLY A 412 -19.60 10.55 8.72
N THR A 413 -19.59 10.67 10.05
CA THR A 413 -18.37 11.01 10.83
C THR A 413 -17.56 9.79 11.21
N ALA A 414 -18.15 8.60 11.24
CA ALA A 414 -17.49 7.35 11.55
C ALA A 414 -17.82 6.26 10.54
N THR A 415 -16.89 5.33 10.33
CA THR A 415 -17.08 4.16 9.47
C THR A 415 -16.63 2.89 10.18
N LEU A 416 -17.24 1.76 9.81
CA LEU A 416 -16.90 0.46 10.38
C LEU A 416 -15.86 -0.25 9.53
N VAL A 417 -14.93 -0.95 10.19
CA VAL A 417 -13.97 -1.83 9.52
C VAL A 417 -13.87 -3.14 10.30
N HIS A 418 -14.18 -4.28 9.68
CA HIS A 418 -14.07 -5.58 10.29
C HIS A 418 -13.85 -6.71 9.28
N SER A 419 -13.32 -7.85 9.71
CA SER A 419 -12.94 -8.99 8.86
C SER A 419 -14.08 -9.54 8.00
N LYS A 420 -15.32 -9.58 8.52
CA LYS A 420 -16.47 -10.09 7.74
C LYS A 420 -16.89 -9.20 6.57
N MET A 421 -16.48 -7.94 6.51
CA MET A 421 -16.68 -7.10 5.32
C MET A 421 -15.83 -7.60 4.15
N TYR A 422 -14.63 -8.08 4.43
CA TYR A 422 -13.73 -8.71 3.45
C TYR A 422 -14.32 -10.02 2.91
N ASP A 423 -14.84 -10.89 3.78
CA ASP A 423 -15.46 -12.15 3.37
C ASP A 423 -16.68 -11.95 2.47
N GLN A 424 -17.44 -10.88 2.66
CA GLN A 424 -18.58 -10.57 1.78
C GLN A 424 -18.15 -10.10 0.40
N CYS A 425 -17.04 -9.37 0.29
CA CYS A 425 -16.44 -9.01 -1.00
C CYS A 425 -15.85 -10.25 -1.71
N GLN A 426 -15.23 -11.18 -0.98
CA GLN A 426 -14.69 -12.43 -1.53
C GLN A 426 -15.76 -13.45 -1.94
N ARG A 427 -16.88 -13.54 -1.21
CA ARG A 427 -17.97 -14.49 -1.52
C ARG A 427 -18.89 -14.05 -2.66
N ARG A 428 -18.78 -12.80 -3.12
CA ARG A 428 -19.49 -12.27 -4.28
C ARG A 428 -18.62 -12.25 -5.56
N MET A 429 -17.41 -12.80 -5.48
CA MET A 429 -16.54 -13.17 -6.61
C MET A 429 -16.73 -14.65 -6.96
#